data_bcd28aeddc828781d0c10240cfea8f2e
#
_entry.id   bcd28aeddc828781d0c10240cfea8f2e
#
_cell.length_a   1.000
_cell.length_b   1.000
_cell.length_c   1.000
_cell.angle_alpha   90.00
_cell.angle_beta   90.00
_cell.angle_gamma   90.00
#
_symmetry.space_group_name_H-M   'P 1'
#
loop_
_entity.id
_entity.type
_entity.pdbx_description
1 polymer ?
#
loop_
_entity_poly.entity_id
_entity_poly.type
_entity_poly.pdbx_seq_one_letter_code
_entity_poly.pdbx_strand_id
1 'polypeptide(L)'
;MAINGINVDTGSQYIVIVVPGGKSYVLTTVTNVLAQITDVDFRTSDTVVFKNGLFLFSSSDGTVFFNSLLNDPFNYDALEFGAAEISSDKIVALHVNHDELFVIGEQTIELFQYVGGVGFPYASIPGANIQKGAHARFSPVEFDNTFCFAGGGLNEQTAIWKVTGSSSAQKISSDAIDKEIQRFNKAEIEASFSMTYARHGQFFAIFTFESQRIAS
;
A
#
# COMPACT_ATOMS: atom_id res chain seq x y z
N MET A 1 2.51 1.56 -8.18
CA MET A 1 1.71 2.15 -9.26
C MET A 1 0.30 1.64 -9.16
N ALA A 2 -0.67 2.46 -9.56
CA ALA A 2 -2.10 2.08 -9.59
C ALA A 2 -2.70 2.44 -10.95
N ILE A 3 -3.75 1.73 -11.33
CA ILE A 3 -4.48 1.95 -12.57
C ILE A 3 -5.98 2.05 -12.26
N ASN A 4 -6.67 3.02 -12.87
CA ASN A 4 -8.13 3.12 -12.77
C ASN A 4 -8.81 2.26 -13.82
N GLY A 5 -10.13 2.08 -13.69
CA GLY A 5 -10.99 1.59 -14.76
C GLY A 5 -11.08 2.61 -15.91
N ILE A 6 -11.58 2.18 -17.06
CA ILE A 6 -11.82 3.08 -18.19
C ILE A 6 -12.98 4.02 -17.81
N ASN A 7 -12.74 5.34 -17.89
CA ASN A 7 -13.78 6.33 -17.71
C ASN A 7 -14.74 6.25 -18.91
N VAL A 8 -16.00 5.95 -18.68
CA VAL A 8 -17.00 5.75 -19.75
C VAL A 8 -17.32 7.04 -20.53
N ASP A 9 -17.17 8.20 -19.89
CA ASP A 9 -17.49 9.49 -20.52
C ASP A 9 -16.36 9.99 -21.42
N THR A 10 -15.11 9.72 -21.04
CA THR A 10 -13.92 10.21 -21.77
C THR A 10 -13.15 9.10 -22.49
N GLY A 11 -13.44 7.82 -22.19
CA GLY A 11 -12.65 6.69 -22.65
C GLY A 11 -11.24 6.64 -22.05
N SER A 12 -10.91 7.54 -21.12
CA SER A 12 -9.57 7.66 -20.57
C SER A 12 -9.33 6.62 -19.48
N GLN A 13 -8.15 6.06 -19.50
CA GLN A 13 -7.60 5.24 -18.42
C GLN A 13 -6.25 5.82 -18.02
N TYR A 14 -6.00 5.88 -16.73
CA TYR A 14 -4.79 6.46 -16.18
C TYR A 14 -3.98 5.41 -15.43
N ILE A 15 -2.67 5.45 -15.60
CA ILE A 15 -1.72 4.72 -14.76
C ILE A 15 -0.95 5.75 -13.95
N VAL A 16 -1.14 5.74 -12.64
CA VAL A 16 -0.40 6.59 -11.73
C VAL A 16 0.85 5.85 -11.24
N ILE A 17 1.99 6.51 -11.37
CA ILE A 17 3.31 5.98 -11.02
C ILE A 17 3.89 6.89 -9.94
N VAL A 18 4.18 6.29 -8.79
CA VAL A 18 4.80 6.97 -7.65
C VAL A 18 6.24 6.50 -7.53
N VAL A 19 7.15 7.45 -7.38
CA VAL A 19 8.55 7.19 -6.99
C VAL A 19 8.67 7.57 -5.52
N PRO A 20 8.92 6.61 -4.62
CA PRO A 20 8.98 6.88 -3.18
C PRO A 20 9.91 8.04 -2.83
N GLY A 21 9.39 9.04 -2.11
CA GLY A 21 10.12 10.26 -1.77
C GLY A 21 10.46 11.18 -2.95
N GLY A 22 10.01 10.82 -4.16
CA GLY A 22 10.31 11.54 -5.40
C GLY A 22 9.07 12.13 -6.07
N LYS A 23 9.20 12.36 -7.38
CA LYS A 23 8.11 12.87 -8.21
C LYS A 23 7.15 11.76 -8.58
N SER A 24 5.89 12.12 -8.76
CA SER A 24 4.85 11.20 -9.24
C SER A 24 4.37 11.59 -10.63
N TYR A 25 3.93 10.61 -11.39
CA TYR A 25 3.58 10.76 -12.80
C TYR A 25 2.26 10.06 -13.12
N VAL A 26 1.58 10.56 -14.13
CA VAL A 26 0.36 9.98 -14.71
C VAL A 26 0.62 9.65 -16.17
N LEU A 27 0.41 8.40 -16.55
CA LEU A 27 0.35 7.98 -17.95
C LEU A 27 -1.12 7.91 -18.37
N THR A 28 -1.49 8.74 -19.33
CA THR A 28 -2.82 8.68 -20.00
C THR A 28 -2.74 7.65 -21.13
N THR A 29 -3.42 6.53 -20.98
CA THR A 29 -3.26 5.38 -21.90
C THR A 29 -3.77 5.63 -23.30
N VAL A 30 -4.82 6.45 -23.45
CA VAL A 30 -5.41 6.79 -24.77
C VAL A 30 -4.44 7.62 -25.62
N THR A 31 -3.72 8.53 -25.01
CA THR A 31 -2.79 9.43 -25.70
C THR A 31 -1.33 8.99 -25.61
N ASN A 32 -1.03 8.01 -24.76
CA ASN A 32 0.34 7.58 -24.40
C ASN A 32 1.22 8.75 -23.88
N VAL A 33 0.61 9.75 -23.24
CA VAL A 33 1.32 10.88 -22.66
C VAL A 33 1.61 10.62 -21.21
N LEU A 34 2.88 10.71 -20.84
CA LEU A 34 3.35 10.69 -19.45
C LEU A 34 3.53 12.14 -18.99
N ALA A 35 2.81 12.53 -17.95
CA ALA A 35 2.88 13.86 -17.34
C ALA A 35 3.22 13.76 -15.86
N GLN A 36 4.02 14.70 -15.34
CA GLN A 36 4.29 14.82 -13.91
C GLN A 36 3.07 15.42 -13.21
N ILE A 37 2.74 14.95 -12.02
CA ILE A 37 1.78 15.62 -11.13
C ILE A 37 2.46 16.88 -10.59
N THR A 38 1.86 18.04 -10.86
CA THR A 38 2.41 19.36 -10.51
C THR A 38 1.45 20.21 -9.67
N ASP A 39 0.32 19.64 -9.28
CA ASP A 39 -0.63 20.31 -8.39
C ASP A 39 0.07 20.70 -7.06
N VAL A 40 -0.21 21.91 -6.58
CA VAL A 40 0.43 22.48 -5.38
C VAL A 40 0.00 21.77 -4.09
N ASP A 41 -1.17 21.13 -4.11
CA ASP A 41 -1.74 20.40 -2.98
C ASP A 41 -1.31 18.93 -2.97
N PHE A 42 -0.61 18.47 -4.03
CA PHE A 42 -0.06 17.12 -4.08
C PHE A 42 1.11 16.95 -3.10
N ARG A 43 0.99 16.00 -2.19
CA ARG A 43 2.05 15.66 -1.24
C ARG A 43 2.98 14.60 -1.82
N THR A 44 4.28 14.73 -1.58
CA THR A 44 5.24 13.67 -1.91
C THR A 44 4.77 12.35 -1.30
N SER A 45 4.74 11.30 -2.10
CA SER A 45 4.10 10.04 -1.72
C SER A 45 4.96 8.83 -1.99
N ASP A 46 4.70 7.75 -1.29
CA ASP A 46 5.46 6.51 -1.33
C ASP A 46 4.70 5.35 -1.97
N THR A 47 3.39 5.28 -1.78
CA THR A 47 2.53 4.25 -2.38
C THR A 47 1.26 4.86 -2.96
N VAL A 48 0.64 4.15 -3.89
CA VAL A 48 -0.63 4.53 -4.49
C VAL A 48 -1.49 3.30 -4.74
N VAL A 49 -2.77 3.42 -4.42
CA VAL A 49 -3.83 2.46 -4.77
C VAL A 49 -5.00 3.17 -5.42
N PHE A 50 -5.88 2.44 -6.11
CA PHE A 50 -7.09 3.00 -6.72
C PHE A 50 -8.32 2.31 -6.17
N LYS A 51 -9.28 3.09 -5.66
CA LYS A 51 -10.57 2.58 -5.18
C LYS A 51 -11.64 3.68 -5.26
N ASN A 52 -12.88 3.30 -5.54
CA ASN A 52 -14.05 4.19 -5.57
C ASN A 52 -13.89 5.44 -6.45
N GLY A 53 -13.14 5.34 -7.56
CA GLY A 53 -12.88 6.47 -8.45
C GLY A 53 -11.76 7.41 -7.97
N LEU A 54 -11.07 7.10 -6.87
CA LEU A 54 -10.03 7.92 -6.28
C LEU A 54 -8.67 7.19 -6.32
N PHE A 55 -7.63 7.91 -6.65
CA PHE A 55 -6.26 7.48 -6.37
C PHE A 55 -5.91 7.90 -4.94
N LEU A 56 -5.51 6.93 -4.13
CA LEU A 56 -5.18 7.11 -2.71
C LEU A 56 -3.68 6.93 -2.53
N PHE A 57 -3.05 7.85 -1.82
CA PHE A 57 -1.61 7.92 -1.65
C PHE A 57 -1.22 7.93 -0.17
N SER A 58 -0.14 7.24 0.19
CA SER A 58 0.52 7.47 1.48
C SER A 58 1.53 8.60 1.34
N SER A 59 1.55 9.55 2.27
CA SER A 59 2.57 10.60 2.29
C SER A 59 3.94 10.02 2.65
N SER A 60 5.01 10.58 2.07
CA SER A 60 6.38 10.08 2.30
C SER A 60 6.90 10.33 3.71
N ASP A 61 6.29 11.23 4.47
CA ASP A 61 6.59 11.43 5.89
C ASP A 61 5.90 10.38 6.79
N GLY A 62 4.98 9.60 6.20
CA GLY A 62 4.24 8.54 6.90
C GLY A 62 3.16 9.04 7.85
N THR A 63 2.77 10.32 7.79
CA THR A 63 1.84 10.90 8.76
C THR A 63 0.39 10.80 8.32
N VAL A 64 0.14 10.89 7.00
CA VAL A 64 -1.22 10.92 6.44
C VAL A 64 -1.31 10.10 5.17
N PHE A 65 -2.53 9.83 4.76
CA PHE A 65 -2.87 9.38 3.41
C PHE A 65 -3.94 10.33 2.83
N PHE A 66 -3.93 10.53 1.52
CA PHE A 66 -4.76 11.52 0.84
C PHE A 66 -5.23 10.99 -0.50
N ASN A 67 -6.18 11.67 -1.12
CA ASN A 67 -6.77 11.24 -2.39
C ASN A 67 -6.66 12.30 -3.50
N SER A 68 -6.76 11.83 -4.74
CA SER A 68 -7.03 12.68 -5.89
C SER A 68 -8.50 13.13 -5.93
N LEU A 69 -8.84 14.09 -6.76
CA LEU A 69 -10.25 14.31 -7.09
C LEU A 69 -10.84 13.09 -7.83
N LEU A 70 -12.16 13.00 -7.84
CA LEU A 70 -12.88 11.84 -8.40
C LEU A 70 -12.55 11.68 -9.89
N ASN A 71 -12.01 10.53 -10.26
CA ASN A 71 -11.56 10.18 -11.62
C ASN A 71 -10.56 11.17 -12.26
N ASP A 72 -9.91 11.98 -11.45
CA ASP A 72 -8.93 12.97 -11.89
C ASP A 72 -7.61 12.83 -11.13
N PRO A 73 -6.58 12.20 -11.70
CA PRO A 73 -5.30 11.97 -11.03
C PRO A 73 -4.37 13.19 -11.05
N PHE A 74 -4.80 14.34 -11.59
CA PHE A 74 -3.97 15.52 -11.71
C PHE A 74 -4.27 16.60 -10.68
N ASN A 75 -5.48 16.58 -10.07
CA ASN A 75 -5.94 17.60 -9.15
C ASN A 75 -6.22 17.01 -7.75
N TYR A 76 -5.91 17.79 -6.72
CA TYR A 76 -5.98 17.41 -5.33
C TYR A 76 -6.60 18.53 -4.49
N ASP A 77 -7.04 18.19 -3.27
CA ASP A 77 -7.46 19.18 -2.26
C ASP A 77 -6.58 18.96 -1.01
N ALA A 78 -5.89 20.00 -0.58
CA ALA A 78 -5.01 19.99 0.60
C ALA A 78 -5.70 19.54 1.88
N LEU A 79 -7.03 19.69 1.97
CA LEU A 79 -7.85 19.36 3.12
C LEU A 79 -8.40 17.93 3.10
N GLU A 80 -8.31 17.24 1.96
CA GLU A 80 -8.77 15.86 1.81
C GLU A 80 -7.67 14.86 2.17
N PHE A 81 -7.49 14.60 3.46
CA PHE A 81 -6.56 13.60 3.97
C PHE A 81 -7.11 12.89 5.21
N GLY A 82 -6.63 11.67 5.44
CA GLY A 82 -6.85 10.88 6.65
C GLY A 82 -5.54 10.57 7.35
N ALA A 83 -5.62 10.27 8.63
CA ALA A 83 -4.49 9.80 9.44
C ALA A 83 -4.84 8.46 10.10
N ALA A 84 -3.84 7.61 10.31
CA ALA A 84 -3.97 6.44 11.17
C ALA A 84 -3.85 6.93 12.62
N GLU A 85 -4.95 6.85 13.38
CA GLU A 85 -5.04 7.48 14.69
C GLU A 85 -4.91 6.50 15.86
N ILE A 86 -5.06 5.18 15.59
CA ILE A 86 -5.04 4.15 16.63
C ILE A 86 -3.63 3.92 17.17
N SER A 87 -2.63 4.05 16.32
CA SER A 87 -1.22 3.94 16.69
C SER A 87 -0.41 5.12 16.16
N SER A 88 0.63 5.51 16.91
CA SER A 88 1.53 6.59 16.50
C SER A 88 2.64 6.10 15.55
N ASP A 89 2.45 4.97 14.87
CA ASP A 89 3.41 4.45 13.92
C ASP A 89 3.23 5.07 12.52
N LYS A 90 4.31 5.04 11.73
CA LYS A 90 4.30 5.62 10.39
C LYS A 90 3.55 4.73 9.42
N ILE A 91 2.78 5.35 8.53
CA ILE A 91 2.17 4.68 7.39
C ILE A 91 3.28 4.24 6.44
N VAL A 92 3.33 2.95 6.16
CA VAL A 92 4.32 2.32 5.27
C VAL A 92 3.71 2.08 3.88
N ALA A 93 2.46 1.61 3.83
CA ALA A 93 1.79 1.28 2.58
C ALA A 93 0.26 1.43 2.70
N LEU A 94 -0.38 1.54 1.55
CA LEU A 94 -1.82 1.35 1.39
C LEU A 94 -2.08 0.06 0.63
N HIS A 95 -3.13 -0.64 1.01
CA HIS A 95 -3.62 -1.80 0.28
C HIS A 95 -5.13 -1.79 0.23
N VAL A 96 -5.70 -2.16 -0.91
CA VAL A 96 -7.15 -2.32 -1.08
C VAL A 96 -7.44 -3.81 -1.15
N ASN A 97 -8.32 -4.28 -0.29
CA ASN A 97 -8.81 -5.65 -0.37
C ASN A 97 -10.34 -5.63 -0.27
N HIS A 98 -11.02 -6.19 -1.27
CA HIS A 98 -12.47 -6.08 -1.43
C HIS A 98 -12.93 -4.60 -1.43
N ASP A 99 -13.74 -4.20 -0.47
CA ASP A 99 -14.28 -2.84 -0.36
C ASP A 99 -13.59 -1.99 0.70
N GLU A 100 -12.60 -2.53 1.38
CA GLU A 100 -11.89 -1.89 2.48
C GLU A 100 -10.53 -1.37 2.04
N LEU A 101 -10.14 -0.23 2.60
CA LEU A 101 -8.82 0.33 2.50
C LEU A 101 -8.04 -0.02 3.78
N PHE A 102 -6.94 -0.73 3.63
CA PHE A 102 -6.00 -1.05 4.70
C PHE A 102 -4.87 -0.03 4.69
N VAL A 103 -4.82 0.77 5.74
CA VAL A 103 -3.73 1.72 6.00
C VAL A 103 -2.72 0.99 6.88
N ILE A 104 -1.60 0.62 6.26
CA ILE A 104 -0.59 -0.26 6.84
C ILE A 104 0.52 0.59 7.42
N GLY A 105 0.65 0.58 8.74
CA GLY A 105 1.76 1.19 9.48
C GLY A 105 2.94 0.23 9.69
N GLU A 106 3.96 0.69 10.41
CA GLU A 106 5.14 -0.13 10.77
C GLU A 106 4.79 -1.27 11.75
N GLN A 107 3.76 -1.09 12.59
CA GLN A 107 3.42 -2.01 13.68
C GLN A 107 1.94 -2.37 13.73
N THR A 108 1.07 -1.58 13.07
CA THR A 108 -0.37 -1.78 13.07
C THR A 108 -0.96 -1.59 11.69
N ILE A 109 -2.16 -2.13 11.46
CA ILE A 109 -2.96 -1.87 10.27
C ILE A 109 -4.32 -1.38 10.73
N GLU A 110 -4.75 -0.24 10.21
CA GLU A 110 -6.10 0.30 10.41
C GLU A 110 -6.94 0.13 9.15
N LEU A 111 -8.21 -0.21 9.32
CA LEU A 111 -9.14 -0.39 8.24
C LEU A 111 -10.04 0.82 8.09
N PHE A 112 -10.20 1.26 6.85
CA PHE A 112 -11.05 2.37 6.47
C PHE A 112 -12.09 1.93 5.45
N GLN A 113 -13.30 2.48 5.55
CA GLN A 113 -14.38 2.30 4.60
C GLN A 113 -14.69 3.60 3.87
N TYR A 114 -15.14 3.46 2.63
CA TYR A 114 -15.64 4.62 1.87
C TYR A 114 -17.00 5.05 2.40
N VAL A 115 -17.10 6.31 2.82
CA VAL A 115 -18.34 6.92 3.33
C VAL A 115 -18.87 8.00 2.39
N GLY A 116 -18.07 8.44 1.42
CA GLY A 116 -18.43 9.55 0.52
C GLY A 116 -18.62 10.86 1.28
N GLY A 117 -19.33 11.80 0.64
CA GLY A 117 -19.65 13.09 1.25
C GLY A 117 -18.71 14.21 0.82
N VAL A 118 -18.75 15.32 1.56
CA VAL A 118 -17.87 16.48 1.37
C VAL A 118 -16.65 16.33 2.28
N GLY A 119 -15.47 16.60 1.73
CA GLY A 119 -14.20 16.41 2.43
C GLY A 119 -13.64 14.99 2.25
N PHE A 120 -12.75 14.57 3.14
CA PHE A 120 -12.08 13.29 3.01
C PHE A 120 -13.08 12.11 3.06
N PRO A 121 -13.17 11.28 1.99
CA PRO A 121 -14.30 10.37 1.79
C PRO A 121 -14.14 9.00 2.47
N TYR A 122 -13.13 8.80 3.31
CA TYR A 122 -12.91 7.57 4.05
C TYR A 122 -12.99 7.79 5.56
N ALA A 123 -13.56 6.84 6.27
CA ALA A 123 -13.61 6.84 7.73
C ALA A 123 -13.08 5.51 8.29
N SER A 124 -12.39 5.57 9.42
CA SER A 124 -11.92 4.36 10.10
C SER A 124 -13.09 3.49 10.55
N ILE A 125 -12.92 2.18 10.45
CA ILE A 125 -13.91 1.20 10.94
C ILE A 125 -13.62 0.95 12.42
N PRO A 126 -14.55 1.31 13.35
CA PRO A 126 -14.30 1.16 14.77
C PRO A 126 -13.99 -0.29 15.17
N GLY A 127 -12.88 -0.48 15.88
CA GLY A 127 -12.44 -1.80 16.33
C GLY A 127 -11.79 -2.68 15.25
N ALA A 128 -11.71 -2.22 14.00
CA ALA A 128 -11.01 -2.90 12.92
C ALA A 128 -9.56 -2.46 12.87
N ASN A 129 -8.72 -3.05 13.70
CA ASN A 129 -7.28 -2.86 13.66
C ASN A 129 -6.54 -4.19 13.87
N ILE A 130 -5.40 -4.32 13.26
CA ILE A 130 -4.53 -5.49 13.34
C ILE A 130 -3.23 -5.03 14.00
N GLN A 131 -2.81 -5.70 15.07
CA GLN A 131 -1.59 -5.40 15.82
C GLN A 131 -0.34 -5.99 15.13
N LYS A 132 -0.28 -5.85 13.82
CA LYS A 132 0.82 -6.21 12.93
C LYS A 132 0.90 -5.18 11.82
N GLY A 133 2.11 -4.72 11.49
CA GLY A 133 2.35 -3.80 10.40
C GLY A 133 3.39 -4.33 9.43
N ALA A 134 3.62 -3.62 8.32
CA ALA A 134 4.60 -4.01 7.32
C ALA A 134 5.95 -3.36 7.56
N HIS A 135 7.03 -4.12 7.43
CA HIS A 135 8.40 -3.62 7.48
C HIS A 135 8.94 -3.24 6.09
N ALA A 136 8.20 -3.58 5.02
CA ALA A 136 8.55 -3.24 3.66
C ALA A 136 7.32 -2.72 2.91
N ARG A 137 7.45 -1.54 2.29
CA ARG A 137 6.33 -0.86 1.60
C ARG A 137 5.77 -1.61 0.40
N PHE A 138 6.58 -2.41 -0.25
CA PHE A 138 6.17 -3.20 -1.43
C PHE A 138 5.96 -4.68 -1.10
N SER A 139 5.85 -5.04 0.18
CA SER A 139 5.55 -6.40 0.61
C SER A 139 4.08 -6.78 0.66
N PRO A 140 3.09 -5.86 0.82
CA PRO A 140 1.69 -6.25 0.76
C PRO A 140 1.32 -6.74 -0.64
N VAL A 141 0.80 -7.96 -0.73
CA VAL A 141 0.43 -8.60 -1.99
C VAL A 141 -0.80 -9.49 -1.82
N GLU A 142 -1.72 -9.42 -2.78
CA GLU A 142 -2.93 -10.26 -2.76
C GLU A 142 -2.57 -11.75 -2.74
N PHE A 143 -3.20 -12.49 -1.85
CA PHE A 143 -2.99 -13.92 -1.71
C PHE A 143 -4.21 -14.58 -1.05
N ASP A 144 -4.76 -15.62 -1.71
CA ASP A 144 -5.82 -16.46 -1.17
C ASP A 144 -7.04 -15.65 -0.63
N ASN A 145 -7.61 -14.81 -1.52
CA ASN A 145 -8.78 -13.95 -1.26
C ASN A 145 -8.59 -12.90 -0.15
N THR A 146 -7.35 -12.60 0.18
CA THR A 146 -6.91 -11.56 1.11
C THR A 146 -5.52 -11.10 0.69
N PHE A 147 -4.69 -10.65 1.61
CA PHE A 147 -3.31 -10.31 1.30
C PHE A 147 -2.34 -10.80 2.38
N CYS A 148 -1.07 -10.92 2.00
CA CYS A 148 0.02 -11.20 2.92
C CYS A 148 1.11 -10.13 2.78
N PHE A 149 1.95 -10.01 3.82
CA PHE A 149 2.99 -9.01 3.89
C PHE A 149 4.16 -9.47 4.76
N ALA A 150 5.34 -8.87 4.56
CA ALA A 150 6.49 -9.04 5.44
C ALA A 150 6.48 -7.96 6.53
N GLY A 151 6.44 -8.38 7.79
CA GLY A 151 6.33 -7.44 8.90
C GLY A 151 6.22 -8.10 10.26
N GLY A 152 5.69 -7.35 11.23
CA GLY A 152 5.51 -7.78 12.61
C GLY A 152 4.77 -6.74 13.43
N GLY A 153 4.54 -7.02 14.69
CA GLY A 153 4.02 -6.07 15.68
C GLY A 153 5.13 -5.37 16.45
N LEU A 154 4.72 -4.65 17.49
CA LEU A 154 5.65 -3.95 18.38
C LEU A 154 6.70 -4.92 18.96
N ASN A 155 7.98 -4.62 18.74
CA ASN A 155 9.13 -5.43 19.19
C ASN A 155 9.18 -6.86 18.62
N GLU A 156 8.48 -7.13 17.52
CA GLU A 156 8.58 -8.41 16.83
C GLU A 156 9.57 -8.33 15.65
N GLN A 157 10.16 -9.46 15.36
CA GLN A 157 11.00 -9.62 14.18
C GLN A 157 10.14 -9.83 12.93
N THR A 158 10.71 -9.53 11.77
CA THR A 158 10.02 -9.71 10.50
C THR A 158 9.71 -11.18 10.25
N ALA A 159 8.44 -11.44 9.95
CA ALA A 159 7.90 -12.71 9.49
C ALA A 159 6.91 -12.46 8.36
N ILE A 160 6.39 -13.50 7.72
CA ILE A 160 5.33 -13.35 6.72
C ILE A 160 3.98 -13.60 7.37
N TRP A 161 3.13 -12.59 7.26
CA TRP A 161 1.79 -12.57 7.84
C TRP A 161 0.74 -12.57 6.75
N LYS A 162 -0.37 -13.25 7.00
CA LYS A 162 -1.59 -13.23 6.18
C LYS A 162 -2.72 -12.61 6.99
N VAL A 163 -3.42 -11.65 6.44
CA VAL A 163 -4.61 -11.08 7.06
C VAL A 163 -5.73 -12.12 7.06
N THR A 164 -6.42 -12.27 8.19
CA THR A 164 -7.47 -13.28 8.38
C THR A 164 -8.81 -12.67 8.81
N GLY A 165 -8.95 -11.37 8.73
CA GLY A 165 -10.14 -10.61 9.09
C GLY A 165 -9.82 -9.15 9.35
N SER A 166 -10.79 -8.41 9.86
CA SER A 166 -10.65 -6.97 10.13
C SER A 166 -9.79 -6.63 11.36
N SER A 167 -9.44 -7.62 12.19
CA SER A 167 -8.71 -7.40 13.44
C SER A 167 -7.60 -8.42 13.70
N SER A 168 -7.28 -9.28 12.74
CA SER A 168 -6.29 -10.35 12.96
C SER A 168 -5.45 -10.66 11.73
N ALA A 169 -4.22 -11.09 11.99
CA ALA A 169 -3.33 -11.67 10.99
C ALA A 169 -2.69 -12.95 11.55
N GLN A 170 -2.48 -13.91 10.68
CA GLN A 170 -1.85 -15.19 11.00
C GLN A 170 -0.44 -15.25 10.41
N LYS A 171 0.52 -15.68 11.20
CA LYS A 171 1.87 -15.99 10.69
C LYS A 171 1.79 -17.21 9.78
N ILE A 172 2.29 -17.08 8.55
CA ILE A 172 2.31 -18.15 7.55
C ILE A 172 3.73 -18.62 7.22
N SER A 173 4.76 -17.85 7.59
CA SER A 173 6.14 -18.31 7.49
C SER A 173 6.47 -19.36 8.54
N SER A 174 7.32 -20.31 8.17
CA SER A 174 7.89 -21.28 9.12
C SER A 174 9.10 -20.69 9.86
N ASP A 175 9.46 -21.28 10.98
CA ASP A 175 10.64 -20.84 11.76
C ASP A 175 11.95 -20.90 10.94
N ALA A 176 12.03 -21.78 9.94
CA ALA A 176 13.17 -21.85 9.03
C ALA A 176 13.22 -20.61 8.12
N ILE A 177 12.07 -20.19 7.57
CA ILE A 177 11.95 -18.98 6.76
C ILE A 177 12.22 -17.74 7.60
N ASP A 178 11.68 -17.67 8.82
CA ASP A 178 11.91 -16.54 9.73
C ASP A 178 13.40 -16.36 10.03
N LYS A 179 14.13 -17.46 10.28
CA LYS A 179 15.58 -17.42 10.50
C LYS A 179 16.37 -16.94 9.29
N GLU A 180 15.91 -17.24 8.08
CA GLU A 180 16.53 -16.68 6.87
C GLU A 180 16.24 -15.19 6.73
N ILE A 181 15.00 -14.75 6.97
CA ILE A 181 14.62 -13.33 6.93
C ILE A 181 15.44 -12.52 7.95
N GLN A 182 15.69 -13.07 9.14
CA GLN A 182 16.47 -12.41 10.19
C GLN A 182 17.97 -12.23 9.87
N ARG A 183 18.47 -12.82 8.78
CA ARG A 183 19.83 -12.58 8.29
C ARG A 183 19.97 -11.27 7.53
N PHE A 184 18.86 -10.71 7.05
CA PHE A 184 18.84 -9.44 6.37
C PHE A 184 18.84 -8.29 7.40
N ASN A 185 19.54 -7.22 7.09
CA ASN A 185 19.48 -6.01 7.91
C ASN A 185 18.18 -5.22 7.63
N LYS A 186 17.92 -4.19 8.42
CA LYS A 186 16.69 -3.41 8.32
C LYS A 186 16.49 -2.81 6.91
N ALA A 187 17.53 -2.24 6.31
CA ALA A 187 17.44 -1.62 4.99
C ALA A 187 17.16 -2.66 3.87
N GLU A 188 17.72 -3.86 3.97
CA GLU A 188 17.46 -4.96 3.04
C GLU A 188 16.01 -5.47 3.17
N ILE A 189 15.47 -5.49 4.40
CA ILE A 189 14.05 -5.82 4.64
C ILE A 189 13.14 -4.73 4.07
N GLU A 190 13.42 -3.46 4.35
CA GLU A 190 12.63 -2.32 3.83
C GLU A 190 12.62 -2.24 2.31
N ALA A 191 13.69 -2.67 1.65
CA ALA A 191 13.81 -2.74 0.19
C ALA A 191 13.13 -3.97 -0.42
N SER A 192 12.67 -4.91 0.39
CA SER A 192 12.03 -6.13 -0.13
C SER A 192 10.69 -5.83 -0.80
N PHE A 193 10.36 -6.64 -1.78
CA PHE A 193 9.10 -6.56 -2.50
C PHE A 193 8.49 -7.94 -2.71
N SER A 194 7.22 -7.97 -3.03
CA SER A 194 6.49 -9.21 -3.28
C SER A 194 5.68 -9.15 -4.56
N MET A 195 5.36 -10.30 -5.08
CA MET A 195 4.48 -10.49 -6.22
C MET A 195 3.72 -11.81 -6.09
N THR A 196 2.55 -11.88 -6.70
CA THR A 196 1.82 -13.13 -6.83
C THR A 196 2.07 -13.78 -8.19
N TYR A 197 2.07 -15.08 -8.19
CA TYR A 197 2.21 -15.88 -9.39
C TYR A 197 1.23 -17.05 -9.34
N ALA A 198 0.48 -17.22 -10.41
CA ALA A 198 -0.46 -18.34 -10.57
C ALA A 198 0.02 -19.30 -11.66
N ARG A 199 0.08 -20.58 -11.37
CA ARG A 199 0.40 -21.64 -12.34
C ARG A 199 -0.35 -22.92 -12.04
N HIS A 200 -0.99 -23.50 -13.05
CA HIS A 200 -1.73 -24.76 -12.95
C HIS A 200 -2.75 -24.79 -11.80
N GLY A 201 -3.46 -23.67 -11.57
CA GLY A 201 -4.46 -23.57 -10.50
C GLY A 201 -3.89 -23.42 -9.09
N GLN A 202 -2.57 -23.29 -8.95
CA GLN A 202 -1.89 -22.97 -7.69
C GLN A 202 -1.47 -21.51 -7.67
N PHE A 203 -1.58 -20.88 -6.52
CA PHE A 203 -1.17 -19.50 -6.29
C PHE A 203 0.04 -19.47 -5.36
N PHE A 204 0.99 -18.63 -5.71
CA PHE A 204 2.22 -18.43 -4.95
C PHE A 204 2.38 -16.95 -4.65
N ALA A 205 2.71 -16.62 -3.40
CA ALA A 205 3.25 -15.33 -3.03
C ALA A 205 4.77 -15.44 -2.97
N ILE A 206 5.46 -14.62 -3.75
CA ILE A 206 6.92 -14.59 -3.84
C ILE A 206 7.39 -13.33 -3.13
N PHE A 207 8.22 -13.49 -2.10
CA PHE A 207 8.87 -12.40 -1.39
C PHE A 207 10.34 -12.37 -1.79
N THR A 208 10.82 -11.23 -2.27
CA THR A 208 12.19 -11.01 -2.72
C THR A 208 12.91 -10.10 -1.75
N PHE A 209 14.00 -10.60 -1.17
CA PHE A 209 14.88 -9.84 -0.30
C PHE A 209 16.22 -9.66 -1.04
N GLU A 210 16.61 -8.41 -1.28
CA GLU A 210 17.87 -8.11 -1.92
C GLU A 210 18.99 -8.09 -0.88
N SER A 211 19.93 -9.02 -1.00
CA SER A 211 21.16 -8.97 -0.19
C SER A 211 22.21 -8.12 -0.91
N GLN A 212 22.70 -7.08 -0.25
CA GLN A 212 23.86 -6.30 -0.71
C GLN A 212 25.20 -7.02 -0.44
N ARG A 213 25.15 -8.29 -0.06
CA ARG A 213 26.37 -9.07 0.14
C ARG A 213 27.02 -9.32 -1.22
N ILE A 214 28.04 -8.53 -1.51
CA ILE A 214 28.99 -8.85 -2.57
C ILE A 214 29.62 -10.17 -2.16
N ALA A 215 29.41 -11.22 -2.95
CA ALA A 215 30.14 -12.46 -2.79
C ALA A 215 31.63 -12.14 -3.01
N SER A 216 32.40 -12.16 -1.92
CA SER A 216 33.86 -12.05 -1.93
C SER A 216 34.49 -13.38 -2.35
#